data_54fe53d539a6a86af8e3dc398a010386
#
_entry.id   54fe53d539a6a86af8e3dc398a010386
#
_cell.length_a   1.000
_cell.length_b   1.000
_cell.length_c   1.000
_cell.angle_alpha   90.00
_cell.angle_beta   90.00
_cell.angle_gamma   90.00
#
_symmetry.space_group_name_H-M   'P 1'
#
loop_
_entity.id
_entity.type
_entity.pdbx_description
1 polymer ?
#
loop_
_entity_poly.entity_id
_entity_poly.type
_entity_poly.pdbx_seq_one_letter_code
_entity_poly.pdbx_strand_id
1 'polypeptide(L)'
;DCIIAGGVESISTTQGKGNMHMYVNEKLAEEVPGIYHAMGTTAEAVADRYSVSREAQDEYALSSQQRCAAAQDSGLYDDEIIPMDTKMILKNKETGAEKEVDVTVDRDDCNRPETTLEGLSSLNPVFNPEGGSVTAGNSSQLSDGASVTLIMSEEKANELGLKPLAYFRGFTTVGCQPDEMGIGPVFSIPKLLDSAGLTIDDIDLWELNEAFASQVVYIRDQLNLPTEKLNVNGGSIAIGHPFGMTGSRQV
;
A
#
# COMPACT_ATOMS: atom_id res chain seq x y z
N ASP A 1 -1.61 -26.62 15.26
CA ASP A 1 -0.98 -25.45 15.87
C ASP A 1 -1.75 -24.19 15.51
N CYS A 2 -1.64 -23.16 16.37
CA CYS A 2 -2.14 -21.80 16.10
C CYS A 2 -0.94 -20.86 15.98
N ILE A 3 -0.94 -19.99 14.97
CA ILE A 3 0.14 -19.05 14.70
C ILE A 3 -0.45 -17.65 14.55
N ILE A 4 0.14 -16.67 15.23
CA ILE A 4 -0.13 -15.26 14.97
C ILE A 4 0.96 -14.78 14.00
N ALA A 5 0.54 -14.37 12.81
CA ALA A 5 1.39 -13.76 11.81
C ALA A 5 1.03 -12.29 11.65
N GLY A 6 2.03 -11.43 11.58
CA GLY A 6 1.76 -10.00 11.46
C GLY A 6 3.02 -9.18 11.32
N GLY A 7 2.84 -7.89 11.28
CA GLY A 7 3.94 -6.96 11.20
C GLY A 7 3.58 -5.57 11.72
N VAL A 8 4.63 -4.81 12.00
CA VAL A 8 4.56 -3.45 12.51
C VAL A 8 5.59 -2.59 11.78
N GLU A 9 5.21 -1.37 11.50
CA GLU A 9 6.13 -0.35 10.99
C GLU A 9 5.85 0.98 11.68
N SER A 10 6.93 1.70 11.97
CA SER A 10 6.85 3.10 12.41
C SER A 10 7.80 3.94 11.58
N ILE A 11 7.31 4.41 10.45
CA ILE A 11 8.07 5.26 9.53
C ILE A 11 8.41 6.59 10.20
N SER A 12 7.50 7.14 11.00
CA SER A 12 7.72 8.40 11.72
C SER A 12 8.94 8.37 12.65
N THR A 13 9.29 7.20 13.19
CA THR A 13 10.42 7.03 14.10
C THR A 13 11.71 6.59 13.40
N THR A 14 11.63 5.91 12.26
CA THR A 14 12.79 5.26 11.61
C THR A 14 13.27 5.97 10.36
N GLN A 15 12.39 6.62 9.60
CA GLN A 15 12.76 7.25 8.34
C GLN A 15 13.78 8.38 8.53
N GLY A 16 14.87 8.30 7.76
CA GLY A 16 15.95 9.28 7.81
C GLY A 16 16.85 9.22 9.07
N LYS A 17 16.59 8.26 9.98
CA LYS A 17 17.36 8.09 11.23
C LYS A 17 18.28 6.87 11.23
N GLY A 18 18.33 6.13 10.12
CA GLY A 18 19.23 4.99 9.98
C GLY A 18 20.70 5.42 9.85
N ASN A 19 21.60 4.50 10.21
CA ASN A 19 23.03 4.70 9.95
C ASN A 19 23.32 4.51 8.45
N MET A 20 23.65 5.59 7.76
CA MET A 20 23.94 5.59 6.32
C MET A 20 25.47 5.45 6.03
N HIS A 21 26.31 5.26 7.05
CA HIS A 21 27.74 5.07 6.85
C HIS A 21 27.99 3.74 6.13
N MET A 22 28.70 3.80 4.99
CA MET A 22 28.98 2.66 4.10
C MET A 22 27.74 1.87 3.67
N TYR A 23 26.60 2.55 3.59
CA TYR A 23 25.31 1.93 3.18
C TYR A 23 25.35 1.42 1.73
N VAL A 24 25.97 2.17 0.83
CA VAL A 24 26.08 1.81 -0.58
C VAL A 24 27.30 0.92 -0.81
N ASN A 25 27.07 -0.24 -1.40
CA ASN A 25 28.14 -1.05 -1.98
C ASN A 25 28.40 -0.59 -3.41
N GLU A 26 29.52 0.08 -3.66
CA GLU A 26 29.85 0.68 -4.96
C GLU A 26 29.84 -0.33 -6.10
N LYS A 27 30.44 -1.51 -5.89
CA LYS A 27 30.47 -2.58 -6.89
C LYS A 27 29.07 -3.06 -7.24
N LEU A 28 28.18 -3.24 -6.25
CA LEU A 28 26.80 -3.63 -6.50
C LEU A 28 26.02 -2.54 -7.24
N ALA A 29 26.26 -1.27 -6.92
CA ALA A 29 25.63 -0.15 -7.61
C ALA A 29 26.05 -0.06 -9.09
N GLU A 30 27.30 -0.45 -9.41
CA GLU A 30 27.80 -0.52 -10.79
C GLU A 30 27.22 -1.74 -11.54
N GLU A 31 27.18 -2.91 -10.91
CA GLU A 31 26.72 -4.16 -11.53
C GLU A 31 25.19 -4.23 -11.69
N VAL A 32 24.44 -3.60 -10.77
CA VAL A 32 22.98 -3.61 -10.76
C VAL A 32 22.45 -2.17 -10.65
N PRO A 33 22.37 -1.45 -11.75
CA PRO A 33 21.80 -0.10 -11.77
C PRO A 33 20.38 -0.07 -11.20
N GLY A 34 20.10 0.90 -10.34
CA GLY A 34 18.79 1.06 -9.72
C GLY A 34 18.58 0.31 -8.41
N ILE A 35 19.52 -0.55 -7.97
CA ILE A 35 19.35 -1.32 -6.70
C ILE A 35 19.17 -0.41 -5.47
N TYR A 36 19.69 0.81 -5.51
CA TYR A 36 19.57 1.80 -4.45
C TYR A 36 18.61 2.94 -4.79
N HIS A 37 17.81 2.82 -5.86
CA HIS A 37 16.81 3.84 -6.17
C HIS A 37 15.78 3.97 -5.05
N ALA A 38 15.38 5.20 -4.76
CA ALA A 38 14.22 5.44 -3.92
C ALA A 38 12.95 4.89 -4.60
N MET A 39 11.99 4.41 -3.81
CA MET A 39 10.77 3.79 -4.34
C MET A 39 9.99 4.71 -5.28
N GLY A 40 9.92 6.01 -4.99
CA GLY A 40 9.30 6.96 -5.89
C GLY A 40 10.05 7.13 -7.22
N THR A 41 11.38 6.98 -7.22
CA THR A 41 12.17 6.96 -8.47
C THR A 41 11.83 5.72 -9.31
N THR A 42 11.61 4.56 -8.69
CA THR A 42 11.16 3.36 -9.42
C THR A 42 9.74 3.52 -9.94
N ALA A 43 8.87 4.25 -9.23
CA ALA A 43 7.51 4.56 -9.67
C ALA A 43 7.50 5.51 -10.88
N GLU A 44 8.40 6.50 -10.92
CA GLU A 44 8.62 7.35 -12.10
C GLU A 44 9.15 6.53 -13.29
N ALA A 45 10.08 5.60 -13.04
CA ALA A 45 10.60 4.72 -14.09
C ALA A 45 9.48 3.85 -14.70
N VAL A 46 8.55 3.35 -13.89
CA VAL A 46 7.37 2.62 -14.38
C VAL A 46 6.46 3.54 -15.20
N ALA A 47 6.16 4.74 -14.71
CA ALA A 47 5.30 5.69 -15.41
C ALA A 47 5.86 6.07 -16.79
N ASP A 48 7.16 6.39 -16.87
CA ASP A 48 7.84 6.76 -18.10
C ASP A 48 7.95 5.57 -19.07
N ARG A 49 8.50 4.45 -18.60
CA ARG A 49 8.77 3.25 -19.42
C ARG A 49 7.52 2.66 -20.04
N TYR A 50 6.43 2.66 -19.31
CA TYR A 50 5.16 2.05 -19.73
C TYR A 50 4.08 3.08 -20.09
N SER A 51 4.45 4.36 -20.19
CA SER A 51 3.58 5.45 -20.63
C SER A 51 2.30 5.58 -19.79
N VAL A 52 2.41 5.42 -18.48
CA VAL A 52 1.29 5.66 -17.55
C VAL A 52 1.16 7.16 -17.30
N SER A 53 0.10 7.77 -17.84
CA SER A 53 -0.06 9.22 -17.77
C SER A 53 -0.32 9.72 -16.34
N ARG A 54 -0.03 11.00 -16.11
CA ARG A 54 -0.33 11.67 -14.84
C ARG A 54 -1.83 11.66 -14.54
N GLU A 55 -2.65 11.88 -15.54
CA GLU A 55 -4.10 11.88 -15.44
C GLU A 55 -4.63 10.52 -14.97
N ALA A 56 -4.16 9.42 -15.58
CA ALA A 56 -4.56 8.07 -15.18
C ALA A 56 -4.16 7.74 -13.73
N GLN A 57 -3.00 8.23 -13.30
CA GLN A 57 -2.54 8.09 -11.91
C GLN A 57 -3.43 8.87 -10.93
N ASP A 58 -3.77 10.12 -11.26
CA ASP A 58 -4.60 10.97 -10.41
C ASP A 58 -6.05 10.48 -10.36
N GLU A 59 -6.61 10.01 -11.47
CA GLU A 59 -7.95 9.40 -11.52
C GLU A 59 -8.02 8.13 -10.64
N TYR A 60 -6.99 7.29 -10.72
CA TYR A 60 -6.91 6.11 -9.86
C TYR A 60 -6.82 6.48 -8.37
N ALA A 61 -5.96 7.45 -8.04
CA ALA A 61 -5.80 7.93 -6.67
C ALA A 61 -7.09 8.54 -6.11
N LEU A 62 -7.82 9.32 -6.90
CA LEU A 62 -9.14 9.84 -6.54
C LEU A 62 -10.11 8.70 -6.22
N SER A 63 -10.16 7.68 -7.08
CA SER A 63 -11.00 6.50 -6.86
C SER A 63 -10.67 5.78 -5.55
N SER A 64 -9.37 5.60 -5.23
CA SER A 64 -8.94 5.00 -3.97
C SER A 64 -9.41 5.79 -2.76
N GLN A 65 -9.26 7.12 -2.76
CA GLN A 65 -9.73 7.99 -1.68
C GLN A 65 -11.26 7.91 -1.49
N GLN A 66 -12.02 7.96 -2.59
CA GLN A 66 -13.49 7.89 -2.55
C GLN A 66 -14.01 6.54 -2.06
N ARG A 67 -13.42 5.44 -2.52
CA ARG A 67 -13.77 4.08 -2.08
C ARG A 67 -13.47 3.88 -0.60
N CYS A 68 -12.32 4.36 -0.14
CA CYS A 68 -11.98 4.31 1.28
C CYS A 68 -12.94 5.12 2.14
N ALA A 69 -13.29 6.33 1.72
CA ALA A 69 -14.28 7.16 2.43
C ALA A 69 -15.63 6.43 2.54
N ALA A 70 -16.14 5.89 1.44
CA ALA A 70 -17.39 5.14 1.43
C ALA A 70 -17.34 3.88 2.32
N ALA A 71 -16.21 3.18 2.34
CA ALA A 71 -15.99 2.02 3.19
C ALA A 71 -15.97 2.39 4.68
N GLN A 72 -15.26 3.48 5.04
CA GLN A 72 -15.25 4.00 6.41
C GLN A 72 -16.64 4.46 6.86
N ASP A 73 -17.35 5.22 6.03
CA ASP A 73 -18.71 5.69 6.34
C ASP A 73 -19.72 4.54 6.49
N SER A 74 -19.46 3.42 5.83
CA SER A 74 -20.29 2.21 5.91
C SER A 74 -19.86 1.23 7.01
N GLY A 75 -18.81 1.55 7.79
CA GLY A 75 -18.29 0.72 8.88
C GLY A 75 -17.62 -0.58 8.41
N LEU A 76 -17.16 -0.66 7.15
CA LEU A 76 -16.58 -1.90 6.62
C LEU A 76 -15.22 -2.26 7.24
N TYR A 77 -14.57 -1.30 7.90
CA TYR A 77 -13.30 -1.51 8.59
C TYR A 77 -13.45 -1.72 10.12
N ASP A 78 -14.66 -1.53 10.68
CA ASP A 78 -14.86 -1.51 12.14
C ASP A 78 -14.47 -2.83 12.81
N ASP A 79 -14.72 -3.96 12.15
CA ASP A 79 -14.42 -5.29 12.68
C ASP A 79 -12.91 -5.63 12.70
N GLU A 80 -12.09 -4.91 11.92
CA GLU A 80 -10.64 -5.15 11.85
C GLU A 80 -9.82 -4.14 12.66
N ILE A 81 -10.38 -2.98 12.99
CA ILE A 81 -9.69 -1.91 13.71
C ILE A 81 -9.73 -2.17 15.21
N ILE A 82 -8.56 -2.17 15.84
CA ILE A 82 -8.42 -2.24 17.30
C ILE A 82 -8.15 -0.83 17.83
N PRO A 83 -9.10 -0.19 18.52
CA PRO A 83 -8.88 1.13 19.10
C PRO A 83 -7.70 1.17 20.04
N MET A 84 -6.90 2.23 19.98
CA MET A 84 -5.71 2.39 20.80
C MET A 84 -5.69 3.77 21.47
N ASP A 85 -5.65 3.80 22.79
CA ASP A 85 -5.45 5.03 23.55
C ASP A 85 -3.98 5.46 23.49
N THR A 86 -3.75 6.71 23.12
CA THR A 86 -2.40 7.27 23.01
C THR A 86 -2.40 8.77 23.27
N LYS A 87 -1.25 9.40 23.08
CA LYS A 87 -1.06 10.85 23.25
C LYS A 87 -0.68 11.47 21.92
N MET A 88 -1.34 12.57 21.60
CA MET A 88 -1.06 13.37 20.41
C MET A 88 -0.48 14.72 20.84
N ILE A 89 0.55 15.17 20.10
CA ILE A 89 1.09 16.52 20.26
C ILE A 89 0.44 17.44 19.24
N LEU A 90 -0.43 18.33 19.74
CA LEU A 90 -1.03 19.38 18.92
C LEU A 90 -0.08 20.57 18.88
N LYS A 91 0.30 21.01 17.69
CA LYS A 91 1.13 22.18 17.48
C LYS A 91 0.28 23.34 16.94
N ASN A 92 0.25 24.44 17.68
CA ASN A 92 -0.36 25.67 17.20
C ASN A 92 0.50 26.26 16.07
N LYS A 93 -0.08 26.41 14.88
CA LYS A 93 0.65 26.86 13.68
C LYS A 93 1.11 28.32 13.77
N GLU A 94 0.41 29.17 14.54
CA GLU A 94 0.72 30.59 14.68
C GLU A 94 1.77 30.86 15.77
N THR A 95 1.63 30.20 16.91
CA THR A 95 2.49 30.45 18.08
C THR A 95 3.63 29.46 18.22
N GLY A 96 3.58 28.32 17.52
CA GLY A 96 4.52 27.21 17.68
C GLY A 96 4.35 26.43 18.99
N ALA A 97 3.39 26.82 19.86
CA ALA A 97 3.16 26.15 21.13
C ALA A 97 2.68 24.70 20.92
N GLU A 98 3.23 23.79 21.69
CA GLU A 98 2.87 22.37 21.67
C GLU A 98 2.03 22.02 22.91
N LYS A 99 1.01 21.21 22.70
CA LYS A 99 0.15 20.68 23.77
C LYS A 99 -0.06 19.19 23.57
N GLU A 100 0.24 18.41 24.59
CA GLU A 100 -0.09 16.99 24.63
C GLU A 100 -1.57 16.82 25.00
N VAL A 101 -2.27 15.95 24.29
CA VAL A 101 -3.67 15.57 24.54
C VAL A 101 -3.82 14.07 24.45
N ASP A 102 -4.69 13.51 25.28
CA ASP A 102 -5.07 12.10 25.19
C ASP A 102 -6.05 11.93 24.03
N VAL A 103 -5.83 10.90 23.23
CA VAL A 103 -6.67 10.54 22.06
C VAL A 103 -6.84 9.04 21.97
N THR A 104 -7.98 8.61 21.45
CA THR A 104 -8.17 7.21 21.01
C THR A 104 -8.08 7.19 19.50
N VAL A 105 -7.14 6.41 18.97
CA VAL A 105 -7.04 6.14 17.52
C VAL A 105 -7.91 4.93 17.23
N ASP A 106 -9.02 5.13 16.55
CA ASP A 106 -10.07 4.15 16.29
C ASP A 106 -10.40 4.00 14.79
N ARG A 107 -9.60 4.60 13.93
CA ARG A 107 -9.71 4.49 12.47
C ARG A 107 -8.39 4.83 11.77
N ASP A 108 -8.31 4.51 10.48
CA ASP A 108 -7.24 5.00 9.61
C ASP A 108 -7.41 6.49 9.30
N ASP A 109 -6.43 7.30 9.69
CA ASP A 109 -6.48 8.76 9.58
C ASP A 109 -5.95 9.33 8.26
N CYS A 110 -5.42 8.48 7.38
CA CYS A 110 -4.79 8.93 6.13
C CYS A 110 -5.79 9.34 5.05
N ASN A 111 -7.03 8.84 5.09
CA ASN A 111 -8.06 9.14 4.09
C ASN A 111 -8.37 10.64 4.01
N ARG A 112 -8.55 11.13 2.79
CA ARG A 112 -8.92 12.53 2.47
C ARG A 112 -10.19 12.54 1.62
N PRO A 113 -11.38 12.46 2.23
CA PRO A 113 -12.65 12.36 1.51
C PRO A 113 -12.92 13.53 0.56
N GLU A 114 -12.38 14.72 0.87
CA GLU A 114 -12.54 15.93 0.06
C GLU A 114 -11.59 16.00 -1.14
N THR A 115 -10.84 14.95 -1.42
CA THR A 115 -9.92 14.91 -2.57
C THR A 115 -10.69 15.12 -3.88
N THR A 116 -10.15 16.00 -4.72
CA THR A 116 -10.71 16.28 -6.06
C THR A 116 -9.62 16.06 -7.12
N LEU A 117 -10.03 15.78 -8.36
CA LEU A 117 -9.10 15.63 -9.47
C LEU A 117 -8.31 16.93 -9.73
N GLU A 118 -8.96 18.10 -9.59
CA GLU A 118 -8.30 19.39 -9.69
C GLU A 118 -7.23 19.58 -8.61
N GLY A 119 -7.54 19.19 -7.36
CA GLY A 119 -6.58 19.21 -6.26
C GLY A 119 -5.36 18.32 -6.53
N LEU A 120 -5.58 17.09 -7.01
CA LEU A 120 -4.51 16.16 -7.36
C LEU A 120 -3.65 16.70 -8.50
N SER A 121 -4.27 17.18 -9.59
CA SER A 121 -3.55 17.68 -10.78
C SER A 121 -2.70 18.93 -10.48
N SER A 122 -3.04 19.67 -9.44
CA SER A 122 -2.29 20.88 -9.00
C SER A 122 -0.99 20.54 -8.24
N LEU A 123 -0.80 19.28 -7.82
CA LEU A 123 0.38 18.86 -7.07
C LEU A 123 1.61 18.73 -7.98
N ASN A 124 2.75 19.18 -7.46
CA ASN A 124 4.01 19.02 -8.16
C ASN A 124 4.56 17.59 -8.00
N PRO A 125 5.23 17.05 -9.03
CA PRO A 125 6.00 15.83 -8.92
C PRO A 125 7.06 15.92 -7.81
N VAL A 126 7.22 14.82 -7.05
CA VAL A 126 8.11 14.81 -5.87
C VAL A 126 9.49 14.26 -6.22
N PHE A 127 9.57 13.24 -7.06
CA PHE A 127 10.81 12.50 -7.32
C PHE A 127 11.53 12.95 -8.59
N ASN A 128 10.81 13.49 -9.54
CA ASN A 128 11.34 14.10 -10.75
C ASN A 128 10.64 15.45 -11.01
N PRO A 129 11.11 16.56 -10.41
CA PRO A 129 10.44 17.87 -10.53
C PRO A 129 10.34 18.40 -11.96
N GLU A 130 11.25 17.98 -12.86
CA GLU A 130 11.31 18.44 -14.26
C GLU A 130 10.67 17.42 -15.21
N GLY A 131 9.37 17.17 -15.06
CA GLY A 131 8.61 16.32 -15.97
C GLY A 131 8.20 14.96 -15.43
N GLY A 132 8.32 14.72 -14.13
CA GLY A 132 7.76 13.54 -13.49
C GLY A 132 6.25 13.58 -13.36
N SER A 133 5.66 12.49 -12.91
CA SER A 133 4.22 12.32 -12.76
C SER A 133 3.80 11.84 -11.35
N VAL A 134 4.76 11.34 -10.57
CA VAL A 134 4.50 10.81 -9.23
C VAL A 134 4.46 11.95 -8.20
N THR A 135 3.34 12.09 -7.52
CA THR A 135 3.07 13.13 -6.54
C THR A 135 2.71 12.56 -5.18
N ALA A 136 2.65 13.42 -4.16
CA ALA A 136 2.14 13.01 -2.86
C ALA A 136 0.65 12.58 -2.90
N GLY A 137 -0.11 13.01 -3.90
CA GLY A 137 -1.53 12.69 -4.03
C GLY A 137 -1.80 11.36 -4.73
N ASN A 138 -0.88 10.86 -5.58
CA ASN A 138 -1.01 9.60 -6.29
C ASN A 138 -0.02 8.52 -5.80
N SER A 139 0.46 8.70 -4.57
CA SER A 139 1.34 7.78 -3.85
C SER A 139 0.72 7.42 -2.50
N SER A 140 1.08 6.24 -1.97
CA SER A 140 0.72 5.89 -0.59
C SER A 140 1.33 6.88 0.41
N GLN A 141 0.62 7.12 1.50
CA GLN A 141 1.13 7.97 2.55
C GLN A 141 2.15 7.20 3.42
N LEU A 142 3.19 7.91 3.87
CA LEU A 142 4.10 7.42 4.89
C LEU A 142 3.33 7.30 6.21
N SER A 143 3.21 6.10 6.73
CA SER A 143 2.30 5.80 7.83
C SER A 143 2.93 4.84 8.84
N ASP A 144 2.50 4.95 10.08
CA ASP A 144 2.76 4.00 11.14
C ASP A 144 1.57 3.04 11.24
N GLY A 145 1.80 1.79 11.58
CA GLY A 145 0.73 0.82 11.75
C GLY A 145 1.20 -0.58 12.09
N ALA A 146 0.28 -1.37 12.59
CA ALA A 146 0.48 -2.79 12.89
C ALA A 146 -0.75 -3.58 12.50
N SER A 147 -0.56 -4.83 12.06
CA SER A 147 -1.65 -5.78 11.85
C SER A 147 -1.22 -7.19 12.18
N VAL A 148 -2.17 -8.03 12.53
CA VAL A 148 -1.95 -9.45 12.82
C VAL A 148 -3.09 -10.28 12.28
N THR A 149 -2.76 -11.50 11.84
CA THR A 149 -3.70 -12.51 11.36
C THR A 149 -3.50 -13.79 12.15
N LEU A 150 -4.58 -14.37 12.65
CA LEU A 150 -4.54 -15.67 13.34
C LEU A 150 -4.71 -16.80 12.32
N ILE A 151 -3.70 -17.65 12.23
CA ILE A 151 -3.64 -18.77 11.27
C ILE A 151 -3.66 -20.10 12.02
N MET A 152 -4.48 -21.04 11.56
CA MET A 152 -4.54 -22.38 12.12
C MET A 152 -5.08 -23.38 11.09
N SER A 153 -5.00 -24.69 11.39
CA SER A 153 -5.68 -25.69 10.57
C SER A 153 -7.19 -25.64 10.76
N GLU A 154 -7.93 -26.12 9.78
CA GLU A 154 -9.40 -26.22 9.85
C GLU A 154 -9.85 -27.10 11.03
N GLU A 155 -9.14 -28.20 11.30
CA GLU A 155 -9.42 -29.06 12.46
C GLU A 155 -9.30 -28.28 13.77
N LYS A 156 -8.27 -27.40 13.88
CA LYS A 156 -8.07 -26.60 15.09
C LYS A 156 -9.13 -25.52 15.22
N ALA A 157 -9.55 -24.89 14.14
CA ALA A 157 -10.65 -23.93 14.14
C ALA A 157 -11.95 -24.59 14.63
N ASN A 158 -12.26 -25.79 14.13
CA ASN A 158 -13.43 -26.57 14.54
C ASN A 158 -13.36 -26.99 16.02
N GLU A 159 -12.19 -27.45 16.49
CA GLU A 159 -11.97 -27.79 17.92
C GLU A 159 -12.26 -26.59 18.83
N LEU A 160 -11.86 -25.40 18.41
CA LEU A 160 -12.04 -24.15 19.16
C LEU A 160 -13.42 -23.50 18.94
N GLY A 161 -14.26 -24.02 18.06
CA GLY A 161 -15.55 -23.45 17.70
C GLY A 161 -15.43 -22.12 16.93
N LEU A 162 -14.31 -21.89 16.26
CA LEU A 162 -14.07 -20.68 15.50
C LEU A 162 -14.52 -20.86 14.05
N LYS A 163 -15.17 -19.83 13.49
CA LYS A 163 -15.52 -19.79 12.08
C LYS A 163 -14.35 -19.18 11.29
N PRO A 164 -13.75 -19.89 10.32
CA PRO A 164 -12.73 -19.30 9.46
C PRO A 164 -13.29 -18.10 8.67
N LEU A 165 -12.52 -17.03 8.58
CA LEU A 165 -12.82 -15.88 7.71
C LEU A 165 -12.49 -16.22 6.26
N ALA A 166 -11.36 -16.92 6.04
CA ALA A 166 -10.89 -17.34 4.73
C ALA A 166 -10.06 -18.63 4.82
N TYR A 167 -9.77 -19.23 3.66
CA TYR A 167 -8.87 -20.37 3.53
C TYR A 167 -7.70 -20.00 2.65
N PHE A 168 -6.48 -20.16 3.17
CA PHE A 168 -5.26 -19.96 2.39
C PHE A 168 -5.17 -21.01 1.27
N ARG A 169 -4.99 -20.57 0.03
CA ARG A 169 -4.98 -21.43 -1.17
C ARG A 169 -3.61 -21.54 -1.81
N GLY A 170 -2.80 -20.51 -1.76
CA GLY A 170 -1.49 -20.54 -2.39
C GLY A 170 -0.70 -19.25 -2.19
N PHE A 171 0.60 -19.35 -2.52
CA PHE A 171 1.55 -18.25 -2.45
C PHE A 171 2.64 -18.44 -3.51
N THR A 172 3.13 -17.34 -4.06
CA THR A 172 4.28 -17.38 -4.95
C THR A 172 5.14 -16.12 -4.79
N THR A 173 6.38 -16.23 -5.20
CA THR A 173 7.31 -15.10 -5.30
C THR A 173 7.94 -15.09 -6.68
N VAL A 174 8.31 -13.88 -7.11
CA VAL A 174 9.02 -13.63 -8.36
C VAL A 174 10.07 -12.53 -8.12
N GLY A 175 11.08 -12.46 -8.99
CA GLY A 175 11.99 -11.34 -9.07
C GLY A 175 11.70 -10.51 -10.32
N CYS A 176 12.04 -9.23 -10.25
CA CYS A 176 12.08 -8.32 -11.40
C CYS A 176 13.26 -7.36 -11.25
N GLN A 177 13.47 -6.49 -12.23
CA GLN A 177 14.56 -5.51 -12.16
C GLN A 177 14.33 -4.53 -11.01
N PRO A 178 15.35 -4.16 -10.25
CA PRO A 178 15.21 -3.28 -9.09
C PRO A 178 14.65 -1.89 -9.42
N ASP A 179 14.99 -1.35 -10.59
CA ASP A 179 14.56 -0.02 -11.03
C ASP A 179 13.07 0.07 -11.40
N GLU A 180 12.41 -1.07 -11.52
CA GLU A 180 10.97 -1.18 -11.81
C GLU A 180 10.24 -2.17 -10.90
N MET A 181 10.74 -2.37 -9.68
CA MET A 181 10.24 -3.40 -8.77
C MET A 181 8.71 -3.37 -8.54
N GLY A 182 8.07 -2.22 -8.73
CA GLY A 182 6.63 -2.05 -8.57
C GLY A 182 5.78 -2.91 -9.53
N ILE A 183 6.36 -3.41 -10.64
CA ILE A 183 5.63 -4.26 -11.59
C ILE A 183 5.66 -5.75 -11.24
N GLY A 184 6.29 -6.15 -10.13
CA GLY A 184 6.38 -7.55 -9.70
C GLY A 184 5.08 -8.36 -9.83
N PRO A 185 3.89 -7.80 -9.49
CA PRO A 185 2.61 -8.48 -9.63
C PRO A 185 2.26 -8.91 -11.07
N VAL A 186 2.78 -8.24 -12.10
CA VAL A 186 2.60 -8.68 -13.50
C VAL A 186 3.14 -10.10 -13.73
N PHE A 187 4.16 -10.49 -12.98
CA PHE A 187 4.78 -11.81 -13.09
C PHE A 187 4.22 -12.79 -12.04
N SER A 188 3.92 -12.32 -10.82
CA SER A 188 3.47 -13.21 -9.74
C SER A 188 2.02 -13.62 -9.89
N ILE A 189 1.13 -12.74 -10.34
CA ILE A 189 -0.30 -13.06 -10.50
C ILE A 189 -0.50 -14.21 -11.50
N PRO A 190 -0.01 -14.14 -12.75
CA PRO A 190 -0.18 -15.26 -13.68
C PRO A 190 0.42 -16.56 -13.15
N LYS A 191 1.60 -16.50 -12.55
CA LYS A 191 2.28 -17.67 -11.97
C LYS A 191 1.47 -18.33 -10.86
N LEU A 192 0.83 -17.53 -9.98
CA LEU A 192 -0.02 -18.04 -8.91
C LEU A 192 -1.30 -18.66 -9.47
N LEU A 193 -1.96 -17.98 -10.40
CA LEU A 193 -3.18 -18.45 -11.05
C LEU A 193 -2.93 -19.78 -11.79
N ASP A 194 -1.86 -19.89 -12.57
CA ASP A 194 -1.45 -21.12 -13.25
C ASP A 194 -1.28 -22.26 -12.26
N SER A 195 -0.60 -22.02 -11.13
CA SER A 195 -0.38 -23.05 -10.11
C SER A 195 -1.66 -23.50 -9.41
N ALA A 196 -2.66 -22.63 -9.36
CA ALA A 196 -3.97 -22.90 -8.77
C ALA A 196 -4.98 -23.47 -9.79
N GLY A 197 -4.65 -23.47 -11.09
CA GLY A 197 -5.57 -23.84 -12.16
C GLY A 197 -6.71 -22.84 -12.36
N LEU A 198 -6.46 -21.55 -12.08
CA LEU A 198 -7.42 -20.47 -12.15
C LEU A 198 -7.04 -19.46 -13.24
N THR A 199 -8.01 -18.66 -13.65
CA THR A 199 -7.86 -17.51 -14.53
C THR A 199 -8.21 -16.21 -13.80
N ILE A 200 -7.98 -15.06 -14.40
CA ILE A 200 -8.37 -13.75 -13.85
C ILE A 200 -9.88 -13.67 -13.65
N ASP A 201 -10.66 -14.25 -14.54
CA ASP A 201 -12.14 -14.23 -14.47
C ASP A 201 -12.70 -15.01 -13.28
N ASP A 202 -11.95 -16.01 -12.78
CA ASP A 202 -12.32 -16.82 -11.62
C ASP A 202 -12.15 -16.07 -10.29
N ILE A 203 -11.51 -14.91 -10.29
CA ILE A 203 -11.25 -14.12 -9.09
C ILE A 203 -12.35 -13.09 -8.90
N ASP A 204 -12.93 -13.07 -7.72
CA ASP A 204 -14.02 -12.13 -7.38
C ASP A 204 -13.51 -10.78 -6.87
N LEU A 205 -12.42 -10.78 -6.10
CA LEU A 205 -11.83 -9.57 -5.52
C LEU A 205 -10.30 -9.62 -5.62
N TRP A 206 -9.72 -8.44 -5.85
CA TRP A 206 -8.28 -8.21 -5.90
C TRP A 206 -7.89 -7.16 -4.87
N GLU A 207 -6.98 -7.50 -3.98
CA GLU A 207 -6.28 -6.56 -3.13
C GLU A 207 -4.84 -6.41 -3.63
N LEU A 208 -4.53 -5.26 -4.20
CA LEU A 208 -3.22 -4.92 -4.74
C LEU A 208 -2.69 -3.68 -4.03
N ASN A 209 -1.55 -3.81 -3.37
CA ASN A 209 -0.95 -2.69 -2.65
C ASN A 209 -0.69 -1.50 -3.58
N GLU A 210 -1.16 -0.32 -3.17
CA GLU A 210 -1.08 0.93 -3.93
C GLU A 210 0.10 1.79 -3.44
N ALA A 211 1.32 1.26 -3.46
CA ALA A 211 2.47 2.08 -3.09
C ALA A 211 2.53 3.35 -3.97
N PHE A 212 2.24 3.19 -5.28
CA PHE A 212 2.12 4.28 -6.26
C PHE A 212 1.04 3.94 -7.27
N ALA A 213 0.24 4.93 -7.67
CA ALA A 213 -0.79 4.74 -8.69
C ALA A 213 -0.21 4.28 -10.04
N SER A 214 1.00 4.74 -10.41
CA SER A 214 1.66 4.35 -11.66
C SER A 214 1.82 2.83 -11.80
N GLN A 215 2.25 2.16 -10.73
CA GLN A 215 2.40 0.70 -10.75
C GLN A 215 1.05 -0.02 -10.83
N VAL A 216 0.04 0.44 -10.08
CA VAL A 216 -1.27 -0.22 -10.05
C VAL A 216 -1.98 -0.09 -11.37
N VAL A 217 -1.98 1.10 -11.97
CA VAL A 217 -2.55 1.35 -13.31
C VAL A 217 -1.89 0.45 -14.34
N TYR A 218 -0.54 0.38 -14.35
CA TYR A 218 0.18 -0.51 -15.27
C TYR A 218 -0.18 -1.98 -15.08
N ILE A 219 -0.18 -2.48 -13.83
CA ILE A 219 -0.51 -3.88 -13.52
C ILE A 219 -1.94 -4.21 -13.95
N ARG A 220 -2.90 -3.34 -13.59
CA ARG A 220 -4.31 -3.48 -13.97
C ARG A 220 -4.46 -3.62 -15.48
N ASP A 221 -3.88 -2.69 -16.22
CA ASP A 221 -4.02 -2.60 -17.68
C ASP A 221 -3.27 -3.75 -18.39
N GLN A 222 -2.07 -4.10 -17.91
CA GLN A 222 -1.29 -5.20 -18.46
C GLN A 222 -1.95 -6.57 -18.29
N LEU A 223 -2.60 -6.78 -17.15
CA LEU A 223 -3.29 -8.04 -16.84
C LEU A 223 -4.79 -8.01 -17.13
N ASN A 224 -5.33 -6.87 -17.57
CA ASN A 224 -6.76 -6.66 -17.75
C ASN A 224 -7.58 -6.96 -16.48
N LEU A 225 -7.09 -6.52 -15.30
CA LEU A 225 -7.82 -6.72 -14.05
C LEU A 225 -9.10 -5.86 -14.07
N PRO A 226 -10.27 -6.44 -13.72
CA PRO A 226 -11.51 -5.68 -13.64
C PRO A 226 -11.44 -4.59 -12.57
N THR A 227 -11.60 -3.33 -12.96
CA THR A 227 -11.47 -2.17 -12.05
C THR A 227 -12.50 -2.22 -10.90
N GLU A 228 -13.68 -2.78 -11.17
CA GLU A 228 -14.76 -2.94 -10.18
C GLU A 228 -14.50 -4.02 -9.14
N LYS A 229 -13.50 -4.90 -9.40
CA LYS A 229 -13.06 -5.96 -8.47
C LYS A 229 -11.74 -5.60 -7.77
N LEU A 230 -11.07 -4.53 -8.17
CA LEU A 230 -9.75 -4.15 -7.68
C LEU A 230 -9.86 -3.10 -6.56
N ASN A 231 -9.30 -3.39 -5.38
CA ASN A 231 -9.24 -2.48 -4.23
C ASN A 231 -10.59 -1.80 -3.97
N VAL A 232 -11.63 -2.62 -3.82
CA VAL A 232 -13.04 -2.15 -3.79
C VAL A 232 -13.35 -1.20 -2.64
N ASN A 233 -12.60 -1.29 -1.57
CA ASN A 233 -12.71 -0.42 -0.39
C ASN A 233 -11.64 0.68 -0.33
N GLY A 234 -10.93 0.95 -1.43
CA GLY A 234 -9.73 1.77 -1.44
C GLY A 234 -8.50 0.97 -1.05
N GLY A 235 -7.35 1.62 -1.02
CA GLY A 235 -6.08 0.95 -0.72
C GLY A 235 -5.06 1.90 -0.10
N SER A 236 -3.78 1.59 -0.23
CA SER A 236 -2.69 2.27 0.47
C SER A 236 -2.54 3.76 0.15
N ILE A 237 -3.00 4.23 -1.00
CA ILE A 237 -3.06 5.66 -1.31
C ILE A 237 -3.96 6.40 -0.31
N ALA A 238 -5.05 5.76 0.11
CA ALA A 238 -6.02 6.33 1.03
C ALA A 238 -5.70 6.00 2.50
N ILE A 239 -5.35 4.74 2.82
CA ILE A 239 -5.17 4.30 4.22
C ILE A 239 -3.71 4.29 4.67
N GLY A 240 -2.76 4.55 3.77
CA GLY A 240 -1.33 4.48 4.06
C GLY A 240 -0.71 3.10 3.84
N HIS A 241 0.63 3.04 3.87
CA HIS A 241 1.41 1.83 3.63
C HIS A 241 2.53 1.68 4.66
N PRO A 242 2.23 1.32 5.92
CA PRO A 242 3.25 0.85 6.85
C PRO A 242 3.84 -0.46 6.31
N PHE A 243 5.14 -0.48 5.98
CA PHE A 243 5.75 -1.57 5.19
C PHE A 243 5.60 -2.94 5.85
N GLY A 244 5.82 -3.00 7.17
CA GLY A 244 5.67 -4.25 7.93
C GLY A 244 4.21 -4.67 8.17
N MET A 245 3.25 -3.76 8.05
CA MET A 245 1.84 -4.01 8.36
C MET A 245 1.02 -4.47 7.16
N THR A 246 1.19 -3.82 6.00
CA THR A 246 0.27 -3.91 4.86
C THR A 246 0.00 -5.34 4.40
N GLY A 247 1.03 -6.19 4.33
CA GLY A 247 0.86 -7.57 3.84
C GLY A 247 -0.06 -8.42 4.72
N SER A 248 0.05 -8.32 6.05
CA SER A 248 -0.82 -9.06 6.97
C SER A 248 -2.24 -8.49 7.07
N ARG A 249 -2.44 -7.23 6.70
CA ARG A 249 -3.78 -6.63 6.61
C ARG A 249 -4.52 -7.05 5.34
N GLN A 250 -3.81 -7.19 4.22
CA GLN A 250 -4.42 -7.60 2.95
C GLN A 250 -4.82 -9.07 2.92
N VAL A 251 -4.24 -9.91 3.77
CA VAL A 251 -4.57 -11.34 3.91
C VAL A 251 -5.74 -11.54 4.87
#